data_f5a4d2e7d5f250889f983fec11322a64
#
_entry.id   f5a4d2e7d5f250889f983fec11322a64
#
_cell.length_a   1.000
_cell.length_b   1.000
_cell.length_c   1.000
_cell.angle_alpha   90.00
_cell.angle_beta   90.00
_cell.angle_gamma   90.00
#
_symmetry.space_group_name_H-M   'P 1'
#
loop_
_entity.id
_entity.type
_entity.pdbx_description
1 polymer ?
#
loop_
_entity_poly.entity_id
_entity_poly.type
_entity_poly.pdbx_seq_one_letter_code
_entity_poly.pdbx_strand_id
1 'polypeptide(L)' 'MNSTTQIIKILEEYVHRRQDREIMRIYLTDHPGSLEKIAEEVNVDVSTVKRAINRNSFVYKYFPDNEPETNRN' A
#
# COMPACT_ATOMS: atom_id res chain seq x y z
N MET A 1 -3.27 14.23 5.91
CA MET A 1 -2.58 12.97 6.11
C MET A 1 -3.55 11.84 6.32
N ASN A 2 -3.34 10.72 5.67
CA ASN A 2 -4.25 9.60 5.82
C ASN A 2 -3.97 8.89 7.13
N SER A 3 -5.00 8.62 7.88
CA SER A 3 -4.83 7.87 9.11
C SER A 3 -4.68 6.40 8.76
N THR A 4 -4.04 5.67 9.66
CA THR A 4 -3.90 4.23 9.49
C THR A 4 -5.26 3.56 9.33
N THR A 5 -6.23 4.00 10.11
CA THR A 5 -7.56 3.41 10.02
C THR A 5 -8.17 3.63 8.64
N GLN A 6 -8.02 4.82 8.08
CA GLN A 6 -8.55 5.09 6.75
C GLN A 6 -7.87 4.23 5.69
N ILE A 7 -6.55 4.10 5.79
CA ILE A 7 -5.81 3.29 4.84
C ILE A 7 -6.27 1.85 4.89
N ILE A 8 -6.42 1.30 6.10
CA ILE A 8 -6.84 -0.08 6.24
C ILE A 8 -8.25 -0.28 5.68
N LYS A 9 -9.15 0.66 5.93
CA LYS A 9 -10.51 0.53 5.40
C LYS A 9 -10.51 0.52 3.88
N ILE A 10 -9.71 1.39 3.27
CA ILE A 10 -9.65 1.44 1.83
C ILE A 10 -9.07 0.15 1.27
N LEU A 11 -8.04 -0.39 1.92
CA LEU A 11 -7.47 -1.64 1.46
C LEU A 11 -8.47 -2.78 1.58
N GLU A 12 -9.24 -2.81 2.65
CA GLU A 12 -10.24 -3.85 2.82
C GLU A 12 -11.35 -3.74 1.78
N GLU A 13 -11.65 -2.52 1.37
CA GLU A 13 -12.71 -2.31 0.40
C GLU A 13 -12.28 -2.68 -1.01
N TYR A 14 -11.05 -2.33 -1.38
CA TYR A 14 -10.65 -2.41 -2.78
C TYR A 14 -9.58 -3.44 -3.09
N VAL A 15 -8.88 -3.97 -2.10
CA VAL A 15 -7.85 -4.97 -2.33
C VAL A 15 -8.32 -6.30 -1.78
N HIS A 16 -8.69 -7.21 -2.66
CA HIS A 16 -9.36 -8.43 -2.23
C HIS A 16 -8.43 -9.57 -1.89
N ARG A 17 -7.23 -9.60 -2.44
CA ARG A 17 -6.30 -10.66 -2.12
C ARG A 17 -5.66 -10.37 -0.78
N ARG A 18 -5.73 -11.35 0.11
CA ARG A 18 -5.22 -11.17 1.46
C ARG A 18 -3.73 -10.79 1.47
N GLN A 19 -2.93 -11.49 0.67
CA GLN A 19 -1.50 -11.21 0.66
C GLN A 19 -1.21 -9.81 0.15
N ASP A 20 -1.91 -9.39 -0.90
CA ASP A 20 -1.75 -8.04 -1.43
C ASP A 20 -2.13 -7.01 -0.39
N ARG A 21 -3.21 -7.26 0.34
CA ARG A 21 -3.67 -6.34 1.37
C ARG A 21 -2.63 -6.19 2.47
N GLU A 22 -2.02 -7.31 2.86
CA GLU A 22 -1.01 -7.28 3.90
C GLU A 22 0.22 -6.50 3.42
N ILE A 23 0.66 -6.74 2.20
CA ILE A 23 1.81 -6.03 1.65
C ILE A 23 1.52 -4.54 1.59
N MET A 24 0.35 -4.18 1.09
CA MET A 24 0.00 -2.76 0.97
C MET A 24 -0.13 -2.11 2.34
N ARG A 25 -0.67 -2.84 3.32
CA ARG A 25 -0.79 -2.29 4.67
C ARG A 25 0.59 -1.96 5.23
N ILE A 26 1.52 -2.89 5.14
CA ILE A 26 2.86 -2.66 5.66
C ILE A 26 3.53 -1.52 4.92
N TYR A 27 3.41 -1.52 3.60
CA TYR A 27 4.03 -0.51 2.77
C TYR A 27 3.53 0.89 3.12
N LEU A 28 2.24 1.02 3.35
CA LEU A 28 1.63 2.33 3.53
C LEU A 28 1.56 2.79 4.97
N THR A 29 1.58 1.88 5.93
CA THR A 29 1.43 2.29 7.32
C THR A 29 2.69 2.11 8.15
N ASP A 30 3.52 1.12 7.84
CA ASP A 30 4.70 0.86 8.65
C ASP A 30 5.95 1.54 8.13
N HIS A 31 5.96 1.92 6.85
CA HIS A 31 7.11 2.60 6.24
C HIS A 31 8.42 1.86 6.53
N PRO A 32 8.51 0.60 6.12
CA PRO A 32 9.61 -0.24 6.55
C PRO A 32 11.00 0.14 6.02
N GLY A 33 11.08 1.03 5.10
CA GLY A 33 12.37 1.47 4.61
C GLY A 33 12.87 0.75 3.38
N SER A 34 12.47 -0.49 3.17
CA SER A 34 12.85 -1.20 1.95
C SER A 34 11.81 -2.25 1.64
N LEU A 35 11.73 -2.61 0.37
CA LEU A 35 10.79 -3.66 -0.03
C LEU A 35 11.25 -5.02 0.44
N GLU A 36 12.55 -5.20 0.64
CA GLU A 36 13.06 -6.45 1.17
C GLU A 36 12.53 -6.74 2.56
N LYS A 37 12.34 -5.69 3.36
CA LYS A 37 11.80 -5.90 4.70
C LYS A 37 10.36 -6.39 4.64
N ILE A 38 9.60 -5.86 3.69
CA ILE A 38 8.23 -6.34 3.51
C ILE A 38 8.24 -7.79 3.08
N ALA A 39 9.13 -8.12 2.14
CA ALA A 39 9.23 -9.48 1.63
C ALA A 39 9.55 -10.46 2.74
N GLU A 40 10.46 -10.08 3.63
CA GLU A 40 10.79 -10.93 4.76
C GLU A 40 9.59 -11.11 5.68
N GLU A 41 8.89 -10.03 5.96
CA GLU A 41 7.79 -10.09 6.90
C GLU A 41 6.66 -10.96 6.41
N VAL A 42 6.33 -10.90 5.13
CA VAL A 42 5.24 -11.71 4.59
C VAL A 42 5.75 -12.99 3.95
N ASN A 43 7.06 -13.21 3.99
CA ASN A 43 7.67 -14.46 3.55
C ASN A 43 7.46 -14.73 2.07
N VAL A 44 7.80 -13.76 1.24
CA VAL A 44 7.73 -13.90 -0.20
C VAL A 44 8.97 -13.26 -0.81
N ASP A 45 9.13 -13.40 -2.12
CA ASP A 45 10.23 -12.75 -2.83
C ASP A 45 9.95 -11.27 -2.96
N VAL A 46 11.00 -10.47 -3.04
CA VAL A 46 10.84 -9.04 -3.21
C VAL A 46 10.13 -8.72 -4.53
N SER A 47 10.31 -9.55 -5.55
CA SER A 47 9.61 -9.31 -6.81
C SER A 47 8.11 -9.45 -6.64
N THR A 48 7.68 -10.34 -5.75
CA THR A 48 6.26 -10.49 -5.44
C THR A 48 5.74 -9.22 -4.78
N VAL A 49 6.53 -8.62 -3.89
CA VAL A 49 6.14 -7.37 -3.25
C VAL A 49 6.01 -6.27 -4.28
N LYS A 50 6.97 -6.16 -5.18
CA LYS A 50 6.93 -5.12 -6.21
C LYS A 50 5.69 -5.27 -7.09
N ARG A 51 5.38 -6.50 -7.48
CA ARG A 51 4.22 -6.72 -8.32
C ARG A 51 2.93 -6.40 -7.57
N ALA A 52 2.87 -6.73 -6.30
CA ALA A 52 1.68 -6.44 -5.51
C ALA A 52 1.47 -4.93 -5.39
N ILE A 53 2.53 -4.17 -5.14
CA ILE A 53 2.42 -2.74 -5.03
C ILE A 53 1.97 -2.13 -6.35
N ASN A 54 2.57 -2.56 -7.45
CA ASN A 54 2.18 -2.04 -8.75
C ASN A 54 0.74 -2.39 -9.09
N ARG A 55 0.34 -3.63 -8.81
CA ARG A 55 -1.00 -4.08 -9.14
C ARG A 55 -2.04 -3.31 -8.35
N ASN A 56 -1.71 -2.89 -7.15
CA ASN A 56 -2.67 -2.26 -6.26
C ASN A 56 -2.49 -0.75 -6.12
N SER A 57 -1.70 -0.15 -6.99
CA SER A 57 -1.47 1.28 -6.88
C SER A 57 -2.73 2.09 -7.17
N PHE A 58 -3.73 1.47 -7.79
CA PHE A 58 -4.98 2.19 -8.07
C PHE A 58 -5.64 2.69 -6.77
N VAL A 59 -5.31 2.10 -5.62
CA VAL A 59 -5.96 2.51 -4.38
C VAL A 59 -5.61 3.92 -3.97
N TYR A 60 -4.50 4.47 -4.49
CA TYR A 60 -4.08 5.81 -4.09
C TYR A 60 -5.13 6.86 -4.45
N LYS A 61 -5.90 6.64 -5.48
CA LYS A 61 -6.90 7.62 -5.87
C LYS A 61 -8.05 7.72 -4.86
N TYR A 62 -8.14 6.75 -3.95
CA TYR A 62 -9.19 6.80 -2.95
C TYR A 62 -8.74 7.42 -1.63
N PHE A 63 -7.46 7.79 -1.52
CA PHE A 63 -6.94 8.37 -0.29
C PHE A 63 -7.20 9.87 -0.33
N PRO A 64 -7.84 10.41 0.70
CA PRO A 64 -8.14 11.85 0.68
C PRO A 64 -6.92 12.72 0.56
N ASP A 65 -5.82 12.30 1.22
CA ASP A 65 -4.62 13.11 1.20
C ASP A 65 -3.76 12.88 -0.01
N ASN A 66 -4.18 12.03 -0.91
CA ASN A 66 -3.45 11.80 -2.12
C ASN A 66 -3.90 12.80 -3.14
N GLU A 67 -4.24 13.98 -2.69
CA GLU A 67 -4.65 14.98 -3.56
C GLU A 67 -3.50 15.46 -4.33
N PRO A 68 -3.71 15.81 -5.53
CA PRO A 68 -2.63 16.24 -6.36
C PRO A 68 -2.21 17.60 -5.99
N GLU A 69 -1.64 17.70 -4.87
CA GLU A 69 -1.12 18.93 -4.55
C GLU A 69 -0.14 19.28 -5.55
N THR A 70 0.31 18.32 -6.23
CA THR A 70 1.20 18.63 -7.24
C THR A 70 0.60 19.42 -8.28
N ASN A 71 -0.63 19.33 -8.47
CA ASN A 71 -1.15 20.05 -9.49
C ASN A 71 -1.44 21.36 -9.12
N ARG A 72 -1.20 21.71 -7.98
CA ARG A 72 -1.46 22.95 -7.70
C ARG A 72 -0.55 23.77 -8.37
N ASN A 73 0.18 23.46 -8.84
CA ASN A 73 0.97 24.28 -9.49
C ASN A 73 0.80 24.53 -10.59
#